data_50f8ee9caf383c514276f864b2acc2f6
#
_entry.id   50f8ee9caf383c514276f864b2acc2f6
#
_cell.length_a   1.000
_cell.length_b   1.000
_cell.length_c   1.000
_cell.angle_alpha   90.00
_cell.angle_beta   90.00
_cell.angle_gamma   90.00
#
_symmetry.space_group_name_H-M   'P 1'
#
loop_
_entity.id
_entity.type
_entity.pdbx_description
1 polymer ?
#
loop_
_entity_poly.entity_id
_entity_poly.type
_entity_poly.pdbx_seq_one_letter_code
_entity_poly.pdbx_strand_id
1 'polypeptide(L)'
;MIKNIESLPSYLFVKISKANYLVWLKNSNRYLVLDSKIFKLLDLMPQLSQADFLAYISKYLKVNSIIAKKIYTDISELLLDSVVIPTKKQYIKSLKLNHFDIVNFYSFNNITIKVSYDSKDTKCLIHPKYNHLELLNNNDNFQVQYSIFQKENKIFIYKDDHLVGSWNEYEMHEFQGKFSMEFLCSSYNKTEHDWMGVFHASTISKDNQSIMFTGDSGNGKSTLVSILMANGYNIIADDFTPILRSDMKTYCFPTAISIKEKSFDMIESMYPVIAEFKEYYINELKGNVKYLPPITNKINATCNSVVWVKYGKELDNKLEKISTENALQKFLPDAWISNNDINAKAFMKWVSNTNFYELKYSNNKKLISLVDSLFLD
;
A
#
# COMPACT_ATOMS: atom_id res chain seq x y z
N MET A 1 -8.39 -7.67 -24.66
CA MET A 1 -9.84 -7.87 -24.43
C MET A 1 -10.16 -7.41 -23.01
N ILE A 2 -10.99 -6.39 -22.87
CA ILE A 2 -11.46 -5.92 -21.55
C ILE A 2 -12.31 -7.05 -20.97
N LYS A 3 -11.84 -7.68 -19.89
CA LYS A 3 -12.61 -8.69 -19.17
C LYS A 3 -13.80 -7.99 -18.50
N ASN A 4 -15.02 -8.48 -18.73
CA ASN A 4 -16.20 -7.95 -18.07
C ASN A 4 -16.13 -8.18 -16.57
N ILE A 5 -16.40 -7.11 -15.80
CA ILE A 5 -16.55 -7.18 -14.35
C ILE A 5 -18.03 -7.34 -14.08
N GLU A 6 -18.40 -8.47 -13.48
CA GLU A 6 -19.78 -8.78 -13.14
C GLU A 6 -20.07 -8.49 -11.69
N SER A 7 -21.27 -8.05 -11.38
CA SER A 7 -21.71 -7.64 -10.06
C SER A 7 -22.93 -8.43 -9.62
N LEU A 8 -22.82 -9.04 -8.45
CA LEU A 8 -23.93 -9.63 -7.71
C LEU A 8 -24.18 -8.87 -6.39
N PRO A 9 -25.30 -9.06 -5.72
CA PRO A 9 -25.64 -8.26 -4.53
C PRO A 9 -24.55 -8.23 -3.47
N SER A 10 -23.85 -9.35 -3.24
CA SER A 10 -22.87 -9.52 -2.16
C SER A 10 -21.41 -9.43 -2.60
N TYR A 11 -21.12 -9.48 -3.90
CA TYR A 11 -19.74 -9.48 -4.41
C TYR A 11 -19.63 -8.99 -5.85
N LEU A 12 -18.39 -8.61 -6.21
CA LEU A 12 -17.94 -8.37 -7.59
C LEU A 12 -16.94 -9.44 -7.99
N PHE A 13 -16.84 -9.74 -9.26
CA PHE A 13 -15.82 -10.66 -9.74
C PHE A 13 -15.34 -10.34 -11.15
N VAL A 14 -14.15 -10.84 -11.45
CA VAL A 14 -13.55 -10.84 -12.79
C VAL A 14 -12.77 -12.12 -13.01
N LYS A 15 -12.89 -12.68 -14.20
CA LYS A 15 -12.09 -13.86 -14.58
C LYS A 15 -10.66 -13.42 -14.89
N ILE A 16 -9.68 -13.89 -14.12
CA ILE A 16 -8.27 -13.51 -14.25
C ILE A 16 -7.45 -14.51 -15.09
N SER A 17 -7.89 -15.78 -15.15
CA SER A 17 -7.29 -16.80 -16.03
C SER A 17 -8.34 -17.81 -16.51
N LYS A 18 -7.91 -18.86 -17.22
CA LYS A 18 -8.84 -19.92 -17.66
C LYS A 18 -9.53 -20.62 -16.47
N ALA A 19 -8.84 -20.72 -15.32
CA ALA A 19 -9.27 -21.50 -14.17
C ALA A 19 -9.66 -20.67 -12.96
N ASN A 20 -9.30 -19.36 -12.89
CA ASN A 20 -9.41 -18.58 -11.66
C ASN A 20 -10.15 -17.26 -11.85
N TYR A 21 -10.78 -16.84 -10.76
CA TYR A 21 -11.53 -15.60 -10.61
C TYR A 21 -10.95 -14.78 -9.45
N LEU A 22 -10.86 -13.47 -9.63
CA LEU A 22 -10.69 -12.52 -8.53
C LEU A 22 -12.09 -12.09 -8.09
N VAL A 23 -12.39 -12.29 -6.82
CA VAL A 23 -13.68 -11.97 -6.20
C VAL A 23 -13.45 -10.94 -5.11
N TRP A 24 -14.28 -9.90 -5.06
CA TRP A 24 -14.34 -8.96 -3.97
C TRP A 24 -15.66 -9.11 -3.20
N LEU A 25 -15.56 -9.40 -1.92
CA LEU A 25 -16.68 -9.52 -1.01
C LEU A 25 -17.00 -8.15 -0.43
N LYS A 26 -18.18 -7.60 -0.74
CA LYS A 26 -18.56 -6.22 -0.40
C LYS A 26 -18.59 -5.96 1.10
N ASN A 27 -19.16 -6.90 1.87
CA ASN A 27 -19.37 -6.71 3.30
C ASN A 27 -18.06 -6.69 4.09
N SER A 28 -17.10 -7.56 3.72
CA SER A 28 -15.82 -7.70 4.42
C SER A 28 -14.65 -6.95 3.77
N ASN A 29 -14.87 -6.31 2.61
CA ASN A 29 -13.83 -5.69 1.78
C ASN A 29 -12.66 -6.65 1.49
N ARG A 30 -12.93 -7.94 1.34
CA ARG A 30 -11.91 -8.96 1.11
C ARG A 30 -11.82 -9.31 -0.36
N TYR A 31 -10.60 -9.44 -0.84
CA TYR A 31 -10.30 -9.94 -2.18
C TYR A 31 -9.81 -11.37 -2.09
N LEU A 32 -10.41 -12.24 -2.89
CA LEU A 32 -10.11 -13.67 -2.92
C LEU A 32 -9.79 -14.11 -4.35
N VAL A 33 -8.82 -14.98 -4.49
CA VAL A 33 -8.58 -15.71 -5.74
C VAL A 33 -9.19 -17.10 -5.60
N LEU A 34 -10.24 -17.37 -6.36
CA LEU A 34 -10.98 -18.64 -6.31
C LEU A 34 -10.79 -19.40 -7.62
N ASP A 35 -10.58 -20.70 -7.53
CA ASP A 35 -10.68 -21.56 -8.72
C ASP A 35 -12.12 -21.64 -9.23
N SER A 36 -12.28 -22.04 -10.49
CA SER A 36 -13.59 -22.07 -11.15
C SER A 36 -14.61 -23.01 -10.50
N LYS A 37 -14.17 -24.04 -9.76
CA LYS A 37 -15.08 -24.96 -9.08
C LYS A 37 -15.64 -24.31 -7.82
N ILE A 38 -14.78 -23.70 -7.01
CA ILE A 38 -15.19 -22.98 -5.79
C ILE A 38 -16.00 -21.74 -6.16
N PHE A 39 -15.57 -20.98 -7.18
CA PHE A 39 -16.34 -19.83 -7.67
C PHE A 39 -17.77 -20.25 -8.10
N LYS A 40 -17.93 -21.38 -8.80
CA LYS A 40 -19.24 -21.90 -9.18
C LYS A 40 -20.12 -22.22 -7.98
N LEU A 41 -19.56 -22.74 -6.90
CA LEU A 41 -20.29 -22.98 -5.65
C LEU A 41 -20.73 -21.67 -5.00
N LEU A 42 -19.84 -20.68 -4.94
CA LEU A 42 -20.16 -19.35 -4.42
C LEU A 42 -21.33 -18.72 -5.18
N ASP A 43 -21.33 -18.83 -6.52
CA ASP A 43 -22.35 -18.27 -7.42
C ASP A 43 -23.70 -19.00 -7.32
N LEU A 44 -23.70 -20.30 -7.12
CA LEU A 44 -24.92 -21.11 -7.01
C LEU A 44 -25.57 -21.04 -5.62
N MET A 45 -24.81 -20.78 -4.57
CA MET A 45 -25.31 -20.84 -3.20
C MET A 45 -26.54 -19.96 -2.94
N PRO A 46 -26.61 -18.68 -3.42
CA PRO A 46 -27.80 -17.85 -3.23
C PRO A 46 -29.03 -18.30 -4.02
N GLN A 47 -28.86 -19.20 -4.97
CA GLN A 47 -29.89 -19.62 -5.94
C GLN A 47 -30.59 -20.92 -5.54
N LEU A 48 -30.04 -21.68 -4.58
CA LEU A 48 -30.50 -23.01 -4.20
C LEU A 48 -30.93 -23.05 -2.74
N SER A 49 -31.84 -23.95 -2.42
CA SER A 49 -32.10 -24.29 -1.01
C SER A 49 -30.86 -24.97 -0.39
N GLN A 50 -30.72 -24.87 0.93
CA GLN A 50 -29.59 -25.53 1.64
C GLN A 50 -29.48 -27.03 1.30
N ALA A 51 -30.62 -27.73 1.25
CA ALA A 51 -30.64 -29.17 0.97
C ALA A 51 -30.15 -29.45 -0.47
N ASP A 52 -30.66 -28.71 -1.45
CA ASP A 52 -30.26 -28.86 -2.85
C ASP A 52 -28.78 -28.50 -3.06
N PHE A 53 -28.32 -27.45 -2.39
CA PHE A 53 -26.93 -27.04 -2.48
C PHE A 53 -25.97 -28.08 -1.88
N LEU A 54 -26.29 -28.67 -0.71
CA LEU A 54 -25.51 -29.76 -0.13
C LEU A 54 -25.46 -30.98 -1.05
N ALA A 55 -26.59 -31.37 -1.65
CA ALA A 55 -26.65 -32.44 -2.64
C ALA A 55 -25.78 -32.13 -3.87
N TYR A 56 -25.84 -30.87 -4.36
CA TYR A 56 -25.02 -30.39 -5.44
C TYR A 56 -23.54 -30.48 -5.12
N ILE A 57 -23.06 -29.95 -3.96
CA ILE A 57 -21.67 -30.03 -3.54
C ILE A 57 -21.18 -31.49 -3.53
N SER A 58 -21.95 -32.38 -2.88
CA SER A 58 -21.57 -33.78 -2.77
C SER A 58 -21.37 -34.44 -4.13
N LYS A 59 -22.27 -34.18 -5.09
CA LYS A 59 -22.20 -34.69 -6.46
C LYS A 59 -21.07 -34.04 -7.27
N TYR A 60 -20.97 -32.72 -7.23
CA TYR A 60 -20.04 -31.93 -8.06
C TYR A 60 -18.57 -32.12 -7.68
N LEU A 61 -18.30 -32.16 -6.35
CA LEU A 61 -16.94 -32.37 -5.82
C LEU A 61 -16.63 -33.81 -5.50
N LYS A 62 -17.63 -34.73 -5.62
CA LYS A 62 -17.52 -36.17 -5.25
C LYS A 62 -17.06 -36.34 -3.80
N VAL A 63 -17.66 -35.62 -2.87
CA VAL A 63 -17.35 -35.64 -1.44
C VAL A 63 -18.55 -36.21 -0.63
N ASN A 64 -18.27 -36.68 0.58
CA ASN A 64 -19.32 -37.16 1.50
C ASN A 64 -20.09 -35.95 2.11
N SER A 65 -21.20 -36.27 2.80
CA SER A 65 -22.09 -35.26 3.39
C SER A 65 -21.43 -34.40 4.47
N ILE A 66 -20.45 -34.93 5.20
CA ILE A 66 -19.71 -34.19 6.24
C ILE A 66 -18.87 -33.10 5.60
N ILE A 67 -18.11 -33.43 4.56
CA ILE A 67 -17.28 -32.48 3.82
C ILE A 67 -18.16 -31.46 3.09
N ALA A 68 -19.27 -31.90 2.48
CA ALA A 68 -20.21 -31.00 1.82
C ALA A 68 -20.78 -29.95 2.80
N LYS A 69 -21.14 -30.39 4.03
CA LYS A 69 -21.65 -29.51 5.08
C LYS A 69 -20.58 -28.50 5.53
N LYS A 70 -19.32 -28.92 5.64
CA LYS A 70 -18.21 -28.01 5.97
C LYS A 70 -18.03 -26.94 4.88
N ILE A 71 -17.98 -27.34 3.60
CA ILE A 71 -17.87 -26.41 2.47
C ILE A 71 -19.04 -25.41 2.45
N TYR A 72 -20.26 -25.88 2.72
CA TYR A 72 -21.43 -25.01 2.85
C TYR A 72 -21.22 -23.96 3.94
N THR A 73 -20.77 -24.37 5.12
CA THR A 73 -20.51 -23.47 6.25
C THR A 73 -19.44 -22.44 5.89
N ASP A 74 -18.30 -22.90 5.34
CA ASP A 74 -17.18 -22.04 4.95
C ASP A 74 -17.61 -20.96 3.93
N ILE A 75 -18.40 -21.32 2.91
CA ILE A 75 -18.93 -20.38 1.91
C ILE A 75 -19.96 -19.43 2.53
N SER A 76 -20.84 -19.95 3.43
CA SER A 76 -21.82 -19.12 4.13
C SER A 76 -21.14 -18.04 4.99
N GLU A 77 -20.12 -18.43 5.74
CA GLU A 77 -19.33 -17.52 6.58
C GLU A 77 -18.62 -16.46 5.73
N LEU A 78 -18.04 -16.84 4.59
CA LEU A 78 -17.42 -15.89 3.67
C LEU A 78 -18.39 -14.82 3.15
N LEU A 79 -19.65 -15.19 2.86
CA LEU A 79 -20.67 -14.27 2.35
C LEU A 79 -21.29 -13.41 3.46
N LEU A 80 -21.36 -13.92 4.69
CA LEU A 80 -21.91 -13.24 5.86
C LEU A 80 -20.87 -12.38 6.60
N ASP A 81 -19.59 -12.66 6.39
CA ASP A 81 -18.51 -11.91 7.01
C ASP A 81 -18.62 -10.43 6.67
N SER A 82 -18.61 -9.58 7.68
CA SER A 82 -18.74 -8.14 7.54
C SER A 82 -17.56 -7.43 8.19
N VAL A 83 -17.13 -6.34 7.58
CA VAL A 83 -16.21 -5.44 8.24
C VAL A 83 -16.91 -4.90 9.48
N VAL A 84 -16.43 -5.28 10.66
CA VAL A 84 -16.76 -4.59 11.89
C VAL A 84 -16.13 -3.20 11.77
N ILE A 85 -16.88 -2.25 11.21
CA ILE A 85 -16.47 -0.85 11.24
C ILE A 85 -16.48 -0.49 12.73
N PRO A 86 -15.33 -0.21 13.34
CA PRO A 86 -15.34 0.24 14.72
C PRO A 86 -16.13 1.53 14.75
N THR A 87 -17.35 1.50 15.26
CA THR A 87 -18.17 2.69 15.54
C THR A 87 -17.56 3.41 16.75
N LYS A 88 -16.33 3.84 16.65
CA LYS A 88 -15.71 4.76 17.60
C LYS A 88 -15.65 6.16 17.02
N LYS A 89 -16.79 6.73 16.70
CA LYS A 89 -16.98 8.16 16.87
C LYS A 89 -17.20 8.43 18.37
N GLN A 90 -16.18 8.23 19.19
CA GLN A 90 -16.13 8.99 20.43
C GLN A 90 -15.92 10.45 20.01
N TYR A 91 -17.01 11.22 20.08
CA TYR A 91 -16.93 12.67 20.11
C TYR A 91 -16.17 13.04 21.38
N ILE A 92 -14.85 13.10 21.29
CA ILE A 92 -14.07 13.80 22.28
C ILE A 92 -14.46 15.26 22.05
N LYS A 93 -15.27 15.81 22.98
CA LYS A 93 -15.54 17.26 23.08
C LYS A 93 -14.24 17.98 22.76
N SER A 94 -14.31 19.02 21.93
CA SER A 94 -13.18 19.85 21.53
C SER A 94 -12.19 20.00 22.71
N LEU A 95 -11.14 19.19 22.68
CA LEU A 95 -10.02 19.42 23.55
C LEU A 95 -9.54 20.82 23.16
N LYS A 96 -9.50 21.76 24.10
CA LYS A 96 -8.76 23.00 23.91
C LYS A 96 -7.35 22.52 23.58
N LEU A 97 -7.00 22.57 22.30
CA LEU A 97 -5.67 22.21 21.85
C LEU A 97 -4.73 23.15 22.56
N ASN A 98 -3.87 22.61 23.41
CA ASN A 98 -2.85 23.39 24.10
C ASN A 98 -1.94 24.05 23.04
N HIS A 99 -1.23 25.08 23.45
CA HIS A 99 -0.21 25.67 22.59
C HIS A 99 0.87 24.62 22.29
N PHE A 100 1.13 24.39 20.99
CA PHE A 100 2.19 23.49 20.53
C PHE A 100 3.45 24.29 20.24
N ASP A 101 4.52 24.02 20.95
CA ASP A 101 5.80 24.76 20.79
C ASP A 101 6.63 24.26 19.61
N ILE A 102 6.35 23.05 19.11
CA ILE A 102 7.08 22.44 18.00
C ILE A 102 6.20 22.47 16.75
N VAL A 103 6.59 23.28 15.76
CA VAL A 103 5.85 23.44 14.52
C VAL A 103 6.80 23.25 13.34
N ASN A 104 6.39 22.44 12.37
CA ASN A 104 7.09 22.27 11.10
C ASN A 104 6.13 22.50 9.94
N PHE A 105 6.65 23.05 8.86
CA PHE A 105 5.93 23.26 7.60
C PHE A 105 6.54 22.38 6.54
N TYR A 106 5.73 21.58 5.87
CA TYR A 106 6.16 20.69 4.80
C TYR A 106 5.52 21.14 3.49
N SER A 107 6.29 21.25 2.43
CA SER A 107 5.79 21.65 1.12
C SER A 107 5.91 20.51 0.11
N PHE A 108 4.80 20.17 -0.52
CA PHE A 108 4.76 19.23 -1.62
C PHE A 108 3.59 19.55 -2.56
N ASN A 109 3.79 19.42 -3.87
CA ASN A 109 2.76 19.63 -4.90
C ASN A 109 2.05 21.00 -4.78
N ASN A 110 2.79 22.06 -4.45
CA ASN A 110 2.29 23.43 -4.22
C ASN A 110 1.35 23.57 -3.00
N ILE A 111 1.30 22.57 -2.14
CA ILE A 111 0.55 22.60 -0.88
C ILE A 111 1.55 22.68 0.27
N THR A 112 1.35 23.63 1.17
CA THR A 112 2.07 23.75 2.44
C THR A 112 1.20 23.21 3.56
N ILE A 113 1.72 22.21 4.27
CA ILE A 113 1.07 21.54 5.39
C ILE A 113 1.80 21.92 6.66
N LYS A 114 1.07 22.52 7.60
CA LYS A 114 1.55 22.81 8.96
C LYS A 114 1.32 21.61 9.84
N VAL A 115 2.33 21.15 10.56
CA VAL A 115 2.20 20.09 11.55
C VAL A 115 2.74 20.58 12.89
N SER A 116 1.89 20.56 13.90
CA SER A 116 2.20 20.96 15.27
C SER A 116 2.32 19.71 16.15
N TYR A 117 3.35 19.66 16.99
CA TYR A 117 3.66 18.53 17.87
C TYR A 117 3.75 18.98 19.33
N ASP A 118 3.28 18.17 20.26
CA ASP A 118 3.36 18.42 21.70
C ASP A 118 4.76 18.13 22.28
N SER A 119 5.57 17.31 21.59
CA SER A 119 6.86 16.88 22.07
C SER A 119 7.84 16.55 20.95
N LYS A 120 9.14 16.46 21.27
CA LYS A 120 10.17 15.97 20.35
C LYS A 120 9.95 14.50 19.97
N ASP A 121 9.45 13.69 20.92
CA ASP A 121 9.20 12.28 20.69
C ASP A 121 8.06 12.09 19.68
N THR A 122 6.97 12.83 19.85
CA THR A 122 5.86 12.82 18.89
C THR A 122 6.30 13.32 17.50
N LYS A 123 7.14 14.36 17.43
CA LYS A 123 7.77 14.81 16.17
C LYS A 123 8.60 13.69 15.54
N CYS A 124 9.38 12.95 16.30
CA CYS A 124 10.23 11.86 15.79
C CYS A 124 9.44 10.72 15.13
N LEU A 125 8.14 10.58 15.38
CA LEU A 125 7.31 9.56 14.75
C LEU A 125 7.02 9.85 13.28
N ILE A 126 7.04 11.12 12.88
CA ILE A 126 6.63 11.59 11.55
C ILE A 126 7.77 12.30 10.82
N HIS A 127 8.34 13.33 11.44
CA HIS A 127 9.27 14.26 10.83
C HIS A 127 10.43 13.61 10.06
N PRO A 128 11.10 12.55 10.54
CA PRO A 128 12.26 11.99 9.85
C PRO A 128 11.99 11.58 8.39
N LYS A 129 10.80 11.07 8.10
CA LYS A 129 10.41 10.68 6.74
C LYS A 129 10.09 11.87 5.82
N TYR A 130 9.77 13.03 6.40
CA TYR A 130 9.33 14.23 5.68
C TYR A 130 10.31 15.39 5.80
N ASN A 131 11.43 15.23 6.52
CA ASN A 131 12.40 16.29 6.84
C ASN A 131 12.86 17.06 5.61
N HIS A 132 13.13 16.39 4.50
CA HIS A 132 13.58 16.99 3.25
C HIS A 132 12.51 17.87 2.54
N LEU A 133 11.26 17.82 2.99
CA LEU A 133 10.15 18.67 2.52
C LEU A 133 9.94 19.88 3.41
N GLU A 134 10.72 20.01 4.49
CA GLU A 134 10.57 21.08 5.46
C GLU A 134 10.94 22.43 4.86
N LEU A 135 10.09 23.43 5.08
CA LEU A 135 10.36 24.83 4.77
C LEU A 135 11.04 25.47 5.99
N LEU A 136 12.28 25.90 5.80
CA LEU A 136 13.09 26.54 6.86
C LEU A 136 12.60 27.94 7.24
N ASN A 137 11.91 28.63 6.35
CA ASN A 137 11.35 29.95 6.60
C ASN A 137 9.89 29.84 7.01
N ASN A 138 9.56 30.39 8.16
CA ASN A 138 8.23 30.45 8.73
C ASN A 138 7.34 31.37 7.89
N ASN A 139 6.61 30.82 6.95
CA ASN A 139 5.52 31.52 6.30
C ASN A 139 4.22 31.04 6.95
N ASP A 140 3.48 31.92 7.60
CA ASP A 140 2.14 31.66 8.11
C ASP A 140 1.13 31.29 7.00
N ASN A 141 1.60 31.11 5.79
CA ASN A 141 0.80 30.74 4.63
C ASN A 141 0.82 29.21 4.44
N PHE A 142 -0.14 28.53 5.00
CA PHE A 142 -0.37 27.10 4.85
C PHE A 142 -1.82 26.83 4.45
N GLN A 143 -2.07 25.72 3.77
CA GLN A 143 -3.41 25.33 3.31
C GLN A 143 -4.10 24.35 4.25
N VAL A 144 -3.33 23.56 5.01
CA VAL A 144 -3.85 22.52 5.90
C VAL A 144 -3.01 22.47 7.17
N GLN A 145 -3.68 22.24 8.31
CA GLN A 145 -3.01 22.10 9.60
C GLN A 145 -3.30 20.75 10.23
N TYR A 146 -2.26 20.11 10.76
CA TYR A 146 -2.36 18.94 11.63
C TYR A 146 -1.80 19.25 13.00
N SER A 147 -2.45 18.70 14.03
CA SER A 147 -1.95 18.70 15.40
C SER A 147 -1.83 17.25 15.87
N ILE A 148 -0.63 16.88 16.32
CA ILE A 148 -0.28 15.53 16.76
C ILE A 148 0.23 15.60 18.18
N PHE A 149 -0.40 14.87 19.08
CA PHE A 149 -0.02 14.86 20.50
C PHE A 149 -0.32 13.53 21.16
N GLN A 150 0.35 13.28 22.27
CA GLN A 150 0.16 12.10 23.10
C GLN A 150 -0.58 12.45 24.38
N LYS A 151 -1.59 11.65 24.73
CA LYS A 151 -2.32 11.75 25.98
C LYS A 151 -2.80 10.37 26.41
N GLU A 152 -2.60 10.02 27.70
CA GLU A 152 -3.10 8.77 28.30
C GLU A 152 -2.71 7.52 27.47
N ASN A 153 -1.43 7.41 27.08
CA ASN A 153 -0.85 6.33 26.25
C ASN A 153 -1.49 6.20 24.87
N LYS A 154 -2.12 7.26 24.36
CA LYS A 154 -2.67 7.32 23.01
C LYS A 154 -2.09 8.51 22.26
N ILE A 155 -1.89 8.30 20.96
CA ILE A 155 -1.50 9.35 20.02
C ILE A 155 -2.75 9.79 19.27
N PHE A 156 -2.91 11.09 19.12
CA PHE A 156 -4.05 11.72 18.46
C PHE A 156 -3.59 12.49 17.23
N ILE A 157 -4.38 12.45 16.17
CA ILE A 157 -4.26 13.34 15.01
C ILE A 157 -5.52 14.19 14.92
N TYR A 158 -5.34 15.49 14.83
CA TYR A 158 -6.37 16.45 14.46
C TYR A 158 -6.00 17.11 13.13
N LYS A 159 -6.99 17.36 12.30
CA LYS A 159 -6.89 18.15 11.07
C LYS A 159 -7.85 19.33 11.18
N ASP A 160 -7.33 20.54 11.09
CA ASP A 160 -8.14 21.76 11.19
C ASP A 160 -9.16 21.70 12.34
N ASP A 161 -8.68 21.33 13.55
CA ASP A 161 -9.44 21.15 14.79
C ASP A 161 -10.45 19.98 14.82
N HIS A 162 -10.48 19.14 13.79
CA HIS A 162 -11.31 17.94 13.75
C HIS A 162 -10.50 16.69 14.04
N LEU A 163 -10.99 15.83 14.94
CA LEU A 163 -10.34 14.56 15.25
C LEU A 163 -10.33 13.63 14.03
N VAL A 164 -9.15 13.27 13.58
CA VAL A 164 -8.92 12.23 12.54
C VAL A 164 -8.95 10.84 13.16
N GLY A 165 -8.28 10.66 14.30
CA GLY A 165 -8.24 9.39 15.01
C GLY A 165 -7.33 9.41 16.23
N SER A 166 -7.34 8.28 16.95
CA SER A 166 -6.44 8.03 18.08
C SER A 166 -5.99 6.58 18.11
N TRP A 167 -4.72 6.34 18.45
CA TRP A 167 -4.06 5.03 18.42
C TRP A 167 -3.30 4.81 19.73
N ASN A 168 -3.25 3.55 20.18
CA ASN A 168 -2.39 3.16 21.27
C ASN A 168 -0.94 3.03 20.79
N GLU A 169 0.03 3.02 21.69
CA GLU A 169 1.46 2.91 21.35
C GLU A 169 1.80 1.65 20.54
N TYR A 170 1.08 0.54 20.71
CA TYR A 170 1.27 -0.67 19.93
C TYR A 170 0.64 -0.62 18.52
N GLU A 171 -0.20 0.38 18.23
CA GLU A 171 -0.85 0.63 16.93
C GLU A 171 -0.08 1.69 16.11
N MET A 172 1.21 1.89 16.40
CA MET A 172 2.03 2.95 15.80
C MET A 172 2.07 2.89 14.26
N HIS A 173 2.06 1.69 13.69
CA HIS A 173 2.04 1.50 12.24
C HIS A 173 0.73 2.00 11.61
N GLU A 174 -0.41 1.83 12.29
CA GLU A 174 -1.71 2.34 11.83
C GLU A 174 -1.75 3.87 11.90
N PHE A 175 -1.23 4.44 13.01
CA PHE A 175 -1.08 5.89 13.15
C PHE A 175 -0.25 6.48 12.02
N GLN A 176 0.94 5.93 11.74
CA GLN A 176 1.82 6.40 10.66
C GLN A 176 1.18 6.22 9.28
N GLY A 177 0.49 5.11 9.06
CA GLY A 177 -0.26 4.85 7.84
C GLY A 177 -1.39 5.86 7.64
N LYS A 178 -2.16 6.15 8.70
CA LYS A 178 -3.24 7.16 8.65
C LYS A 178 -2.71 8.57 8.40
N PHE A 179 -1.63 8.98 9.07
CA PHE A 179 -1.00 10.27 8.78
C PHE A 179 -0.51 10.35 7.33
N SER A 180 0.09 9.28 6.81
CA SER A 180 0.53 9.23 5.41
C SER A 180 -0.65 9.39 4.43
N MET A 181 -1.79 8.75 4.71
CA MET A 181 -3.02 8.92 3.94
C MET A 181 -3.55 10.35 3.99
N GLU A 182 -3.57 10.96 5.17
CA GLU A 182 -4.00 12.36 5.35
C GLU A 182 -3.08 13.34 4.60
N PHE A 183 -1.75 13.11 4.69
CA PHE A 183 -0.77 13.90 3.96
C PHE A 183 -0.97 13.76 2.45
N LEU A 184 -1.16 12.54 1.94
CA LEU A 184 -1.46 12.25 0.54
C LEU A 184 -2.73 12.99 0.09
N CYS A 185 -3.83 12.83 0.82
CA CYS A 185 -5.11 13.45 0.49
C CYS A 185 -5.01 14.97 0.44
N SER A 186 -4.34 15.58 1.41
CA SER A 186 -4.13 17.03 1.45
C SER A 186 -3.24 17.51 0.31
N SER A 187 -2.13 16.83 0.04
CA SER A 187 -1.18 17.22 -1.01
C SER A 187 -1.78 17.22 -2.42
N TYR A 188 -2.82 16.44 -2.65
CA TYR A 188 -3.49 16.35 -3.95
C TYR A 188 -4.90 16.94 -3.96
N ASN A 189 -5.35 17.51 -2.85
CA ASN A 189 -6.74 17.98 -2.68
C ASN A 189 -7.76 16.89 -3.05
N LYS A 190 -7.58 15.71 -2.46
CA LYS A 190 -8.37 14.50 -2.67
C LYS A 190 -8.87 13.94 -1.35
N THR A 191 -9.89 13.09 -1.43
CA THR A 191 -10.36 12.27 -0.31
C THR A 191 -9.81 10.84 -0.39
N GLU A 192 -9.89 10.08 0.69
CA GLU A 192 -9.48 8.66 0.68
C GLU A 192 -10.21 7.85 -0.40
N HIS A 193 -11.47 8.17 -0.67
CA HIS A 193 -12.28 7.47 -1.68
C HIS A 193 -11.87 7.76 -3.12
N ASP A 194 -11.07 8.80 -3.38
CA ASP A 194 -10.54 9.08 -4.71
C ASP A 194 -9.37 8.16 -5.06
N TRP A 195 -8.71 7.61 -4.06
CA TRP A 195 -7.63 6.65 -4.23
C TRP A 195 -8.20 5.25 -4.39
N MET A 196 -7.84 4.58 -5.48
CA MET A 196 -8.21 3.18 -5.70
C MET A 196 -7.64 2.28 -4.60
N GLY A 197 -6.39 2.51 -4.27
CA GLY A 197 -5.70 1.83 -3.20
C GLY A 197 -4.30 2.41 -2.95
N VAL A 198 -3.70 1.97 -1.85
CA VAL A 198 -2.31 2.22 -1.49
C VAL A 198 -1.64 0.88 -1.23
N PHE A 199 -0.45 0.73 -1.77
CA PHE A 199 0.27 -0.53 -1.77
C PHE A 199 1.60 -0.40 -1.03
N HIS A 200 1.92 -1.37 -0.19
CA HIS A 200 3.22 -1.46 0.48
C HIS A 200 4.29 -1.85 -0.55
N ALA A 201 4.68 -0.90 -1.34
CA ALA A 201 5.57 -1.06 -2.48
C ALA A 201 6.47 0.15 -2.65
N SER A 202 7.62 -0.08 -3.28
CA SER A 202 8.52 0.98 -3.76
C SER A 202 8.34 1.11 -5.26
N THR A 203 8.20 2.33 -5.78
CA THR A 203 7.86 2.55 -7.18
C THR A 203 8.80 3.53 -7.85
N ILE A 204 9.31 3.14 -9.00
CA ILE A 204 10.13 4.00 -9.86
C ILE A 204 9.35 4.39 -11.12
N SER A 205 9.82 5.43 -11.79
CA SER A 205 9.34 5.76 -13.12
C SER A 205 10.46 6.14 -14.09
N LYS A 206 10.20 5.86 -15.36
CA LYS A 206 10.98 6.32 -16.50
C LYS A 206 9.97 6.76 -17.56
N ASP A 207 10.15 7.94 -18.13
CA ASP A 207 9.18 8.56 -19.02
C ASP A 207 7.78 8.68 -18.39
N ASN A 208 6.76 8.05 -18.96
CA ASN A 208 5.39 8.04 -18.43
C ASN A 208 4.98 6.68 -17.86
N GLN A 209 5.93 5.75 -17.72
CA GLN A 209 5.70 4.42 -17.20
C GLN A 209 6.27 4.29 -15.79
N SER A 210 5.68 3.44 -14.98
CA SER A 210 6.18 3.11 -13.65
C SER A 210 6.19 1.59 -13.43
N ILE A 211 7.13 1.16 -12.59
CA ILE A 211 7.25 -0.21 -12.12
C ILE A 211 7.12 -0.19 -10.60
N MET A 212 6.22 -1.01 -10.09
CA MET A 212 5.98 -1.17 -8.67
C MET A 212 6.72 -2.42 -8.16
N PHE A 213 7.61 -2.26 -7.19
CA PHE A 213 8.34 -3.33 -6.53
C PHE A 213 7.69 -3.66 -5.19
N THR A 214 7.25 -4.89 -5.03
CA THR A 214 6.67 -5.43 -3.80
C THR A 214 7.47 -6.62 -3.30
N GLY A 215 7.23 -7.09 -2.09
CA GLY A 215 7.96 -8.22 -1.49
C GLY A 215 7.99 -8.11 0.02
N ASP A 216 8.38 -9.19 0.71
CA ASP A 216 8.44 -9.22 2.17
C ASP A 216 9.35 -8.13 2.75
N SER A 217 9.12 -7.78 4.01
CA SER A 217 10.01 -6.86 4.71
C SER A 217 11.43 -7.44 4.76
N GLY A 218 12.42 -6.64 4.36
CA GLY A 218 13.81 -7.08 4.33
C GLY A 218 14.29 -7.64 2.96
N ASN A 219 13.42 -7.85 2.00
CA ASN A 219 13.78 -8.31 0.64
C ASN A 219 14.46 -7.24 -0.24
N GLY A 220 14.88 -6.12 0.33
CA GLY A 220 15.73 -5.14 -0.35
C GLY A 220 15.00 -4.13 -1.24
N LYS A 221 13.67 -3.95 -1.13
CA LYS A 221 12.90 -2.98 -1.94
C LYS A 221 13.50 -1.57 -1.92
N SER A 222 13.65 -0.97 -0.73
CA SER A 222 14.21 0.39 -0.57
C SER A 222 15.66 0.49 -1.07
N THR A 223 16.46 -0.55 -0.84
CA THR A 223 17.83 -0.63 -1.38
C THR A 223 17.83 -0.69 -2.91
N LEU A 224 16.94 -1.51 -3.50
CA LEU A 224 16.78 -1.64 -4.93
C LEU A 224 16.41 -0.30 -5.57
N VAL A 225 15.40 0.40 -5.05
CA VAL A 225 15.00 1.70 -5.63
C VAL A 225 16.07 2.78 -5.44
N SER A 226 16.88 2.71 -4.38
CA SER A 226 18.04 3.61 -4.22
C SER A 226 19.12 3.34 -5.28
N ILE A 227 19.40 2.07 -5.61
CA ILE A 227 20.32 1.70 -6.69
C ILE A 227 19.78 2.22 -8.03
N LEU A 228 18.49 2.04 -8.30
CA LEU A 228 17.87 2.52 -9.54
C LEU A 228 17.87 4.05 -9.61
N MET A 229 17.62 4.74 -8.50
CA MET A 229 17.70 6.19 -8.41
C MET A 229 19.11 6.69 -8.76
N ALA A 230 20.18 6.02 -8.29
CA ALA A 230 21.57 6.34 -8.67
C ALA A 230 21.84 6.13 -10.17
N ASN A 231 21.00 5.35 -10.85
CA ASN A 231 21.08 5.08 -12.28
C ASN A 231 20.05 5.88 -13.11
N GLY A 232 19.52 6.97 -12.56
CA GLY A 232 18.72 7.96 -13.29
C GLY A 232 17.22 7.68 -13.34
N TYR A 233 16.70 6.69 -12.57
CA TYR A 233 15.26 6.51 -12.43
C TYR A 233 14.67 7.50 -11.43
N ASN A 234 13.47 8.01 -11.72
CA ASN A 234 12.71 8.81 -10.77
C ASN A 234 12.03 7.92 -9.74
N ILE A 235 11.97 8.36 -8.49
CA ILE A 235 11.23 7.68 -7.44
C ILE A 235 9.82 8.26 -7.39
N ILE A 236 8.82 7.41 -7.49
CA ILE A 236 7.41 7.75 -7.29
C ILE A 236 7.04 7.59 -5.82
N ALA A 237 7.48 6.51 -5.19
CA ALA A 237 7.21 6.27 -3.77
C ALA A 237 8.15 5.19 -3.19
N ASP A 238 8.32 5.20 -1.86
CA ASP A 238 8.88 4.09 -1.09
C ASP A 238 7.93 3.74 0.05
N ASP A 239 7.63 2.43 0.21
CA ASP A 239 6.73 1.87 1.24
C ASP A 239 5.24 2.28 1.15
N PHE A 240 4.86 3.30 0.38
CA PHE A 240 3.50 3.80 0.32
C PHE A 240 3.18 4.29 -1.11
N THR A 241 2.82 3.36 -2.00
CA THR A 241 2.52 3.67 -3.41
C THR A 241 1.02 3.86 -3.64
N PRO A 242 0.53 5.10 -3.82
CA PRO A 242 -0.88 5.35 -4.09
C PRO A 242 -1.21 5.23 -5.58
N ILE A 243 -2.40 4.71 -5.86
CA ILE A 243 -2.98 4.68 -7.21
C ILE A 243 -4.30 5.47 -7.18
N LEU A 244 -4.40 6.50 -8.02
CA LEU A 244 -5.62 7.28 -8.15
C LEU A 244 -6.65 6.52 -9.00
N ARG A 245 -7.92 6.53 -8.54
CA ARG A 245 -8.99 5.76 -9.21
C ARG A 245 -9.31 6.28 -10.62
N SER A 246 -9.31 7.59 -10.81
CA SER A 246 -9.82 8.22 -12.04
C SER A 246 -9.01 7.87 -13.28
N ASP A 247 -7.71 7.67 -13.14
CA ASP A 247 -6.79 7.40 -14.24
C ASP A 247 -5.96 6.11 -14.07
N MET A 248 -6.07 5.46 -12.90
CA MET A 248 -5.34 4.24 -12.52
C MET A 248 -3.82 4.37 -12.60
N LYS A 249 -3.30 5.59 -12.40
CA LYS A 249 -1.86 5.86 -12.35
C LYS A 249 -1.33 5.83 -10.93
N THR A 250 -0.08 5.46 -10.78
CA THR A 250 0.67 5.70 -9.54
C THR A 250 0.97 7.19 -9.41
N TYR A 251 0.84 7.70 -8.19
CA TYR A 251 1.12 9.09 -7.87
C TYR A 251 2.30 9.20 -6.91
N CYS A 252 3.05 10.28 -7.04
CA CYS A 252 4.19 10.52 -6.18
C CYS A 252 3.76 10.66 -4.72
N PHE A 253 4.40 9.88 -3.86
CA PHE A 253 4.34 10.06 -2.41
C PHE A 253 5.77 10.31 -1.91
N PRO A 254 6.09 11.54 -1.54
CA PRO A 254 7.46 12.04 -1.47
C PRO A 254 8.18 11.72 -0.16
N THR A 255 7.81 10.68 0.57
CA THR A 255 8.56 10.30 1.78
C THR A 255 9.97 9.85 1.44
N ALA A 256 10.90 10.13 2.35
CA ALA A 256 12.27 9.68 2.20
C ALA A 256 12.37 8.15 2.24
N ILE A 257 13.29 7.60 1.45
CA ILE A 257 13.57 6.17 1.36
C ILE A 257 14.21 5.70 2.66
N SER A 258 13.66 4.67 3.27
CA SER A 258 14.18 4.08 4.52
C SER A 258 15.35 3.15 4.24
N ILE A 259 16.58 3.59 4.48
CA ILE A 259 17.80 2.79 4.34
C ILE A 259 18.12 2.13 5.68
N LYS A 260 18.14 0.81 5.70
CA LYS A 260 18.49 0.03 6.90
C LYS A 260 20.00 -0.12 7.05
N GLU A 261 20.49 -0.24 8.27
CA GLU A 261 21.89 -0.36 8.65
C GLU A 261 22.70 -1.33 7.78
N LYS A 262 22.16 -2.50 7.45
CA LYS A 262 22.82 -3.52 6.59
C LYS A 262 23.14 -3.02 5.18
N SER A 263 22.55 -1.91 4.76
CA SER A 263 22.75 -1.32 3.41
C SER A 263 23.53 -0.01 3.45
N PHE A 264 23.96 0.49 4.63
CA PHE A 264 24.60 1.80 4.76
C PHE A 264 25.85 1.91 3.87
N ASP A 265 26.85 1.04 4.04
CA ASP A 265 28.09 1.09 3.30
C ASP A 265 27.88 1.12 1.77
N MET A 266 26.96 0.30 1.30
CA MET A 266 26.65 0.23 -0.13
C MET A 266 25.95 1.52 -0.61
N ILE A 267 25.01 2.05 0.14
CA ILE A 267 24.28 3.28 -0.22
C ILE A 267 25.20 4.51 -0.08
N GLU A 268 26.07 4.56 0.93
CA GLU A 268 27.08 5.60 1.09
C GLU A 268 28.04 5.68 -0.10
N SER A 269 28.39 4.54 -0.69
CA SER A 269 29.23 4.53 -1.90
C SER A 269 28.56 5.20 -3.11
N MET A 270 27.24 5.23 -3.16
CA MET A 270 26.45 5.89 -4.23
C MET A 270 25.97 7.30 -3.84
N TYR A 271 25.73 7.51 -2.57
CA TYR A 271 25.24 8.77 -1.99
C TYR A 271 26.06 9.16 -0.77
N PRO A 272 27.28 9.71 -0.94
CA PRO A 272 28.20 10.03 0.17
C PRO A 272 27.56 10.92 1.26
N VAL A 273 26.63 11.80 0.89
CA VAL A 273 25.92 12.69 1.81
C VAL A 273 25.15 11.95 2.91
N ILE A 274 24.79 10.68 2.69
CA ILE A 274 24.02 9.90 3.68
C ILE A 274 24.88 9.56 4.92
N ALA A 275 26.20 9.62 4.83
CA ALA A 275 27.09 9.45 5.98
C ALA A 275 26.79 10.46 7.09
N GLU A 276 26.41 11.69 6.72
CA GLU A 276 26.10 12.78 7.64
C GLU A 276 24.66 12.74 8.18
N PHE A 277 23.80 11.85 7.62
CA PHE A 277 22.40 11.78 8.04
C PHE A 277 22.25 11.11 9.41
N LYS A 278 21.36 11.68 10.20
CA LYS A 278 21.00 11.14 11.51
C LYS A 278 20.42 9.74 11.38
N GLU A 279 20.88 8.85 12.26
CA GLU A 279 20.31 7.54 12.44
C GLU A 279 19.12 7.59 13.41
N TYR A 280 18.10 6.79 13.08
CA TYR A 280 16.91 6.63 13.90
C TYR A 280 16.69 5.16 14.21
N TYR A 281 16.66 4.83 15.48
CA TYR A 281 16.27 3.48 15.92
C TYR A 281 14.75 3.32 15.80
N ILE A 282 14.30 2.33 15.10
CA ILE A 282 12.86 2.10 14.86
C ILE A 282 12.32 1.05 15.81
N ASN A 283 12.88 -0.14 15.83
CA ASN A 283 12.56 -1.25 16.71
C ASN A 283 13.57 -2.39 16.51
N GLU A 284 13.48 -3.47 17.28
CA GLU A 284 14.39 -4.61 17.18
C GLU A 284 14.43 -5.30 15.81
N LEU A 285 13.31 -5.31 15.09
CA LEU A 285 13.21 -5.94 13.76
C LEU A 285 13.81 -5.08 12.64
N LYS A 286 13.69 -3.77 12.74
CA LYS A 286 14.16 -2.83 11.70
C LYS A 286 15.55 -2.28 11.97
N GLY A 287 15.97 -2.21 13.26
CA GLY A 287 17.23 -1.63 13.69
C GLY A 287 17.31 -0.13 13.42
N ASN A 288 18.52 0.36 13.17
CA ASN A 288 18.78 1.73 12.77
C ASN A 288 18.46 1.96 11.29
N VAL A 289 17.93 3.14 11.00
CA VAL A 289 17.63 3.58 9.64
C VAL A 289 18.13 5.01 9.41
N LYS A 290 18.55 5.29 8.19
CA LYS A 290 18.75 6.64 7.64
C LYS A 290 17.70 6.91 6.58
N TYR A 291 17.31 8.17 6.41
CA TYR A 291 16.26 8.56 5.48
C TYR A 291 16.87 9.31 4.29
N LEU A 292 16.91 8.64 3.11
CA LEU A 292 17.45 9.19 1.88
C LEU A 292 16.34 9.94 1.12
N PRO A 293 16.47 11.26 0.86
CA PRO A 293 15.51 12.00 0.05
C PRO A 293 15.36 11.41 -1.35
N PRO A 294 14.14 11.20 -1.85
CA PRO A 294 13.94 10.70 -3.21
C PRO A 294 14.21 11.79 -4.25
N ILE A 295 14.78 11.40 -5.39
CA ILE A 295 14.81 12.26 -6.58
C ILE A 295 13.54 11.97 -7.38
N THR A 296 12.67 12.98 -7.51
CA THR A 296 11.42 12.86 -8.26
C THR A 296 11.19 14.08 -9.14
N ASN A 297 10.99 13.85 -10.44
CA ASN A 297 10.64 14.85 -11.44
C ASN A 297 9.26 14.59 -12.04
N LYS A 298 8.54 13.61 -11.54
CA LYS A 298 7.24 13.17 -12.04
C LYS A 298 6.23 13.08 -10.91
N ILE A 299 5.06 13.62 -11.12
CA ILE A 299 3.96 13.58 -10.15
C ILE A 299 3.17 12.27 -10.27
N ASN A 300 3.07 11.69 -11.48
CA ASN A 300 2.38 10.42 -11.71
C ASN A 300 2.94 9.68 -12.93
N ALA A 301 2.68 8.38 -13.00
CA ALA A 301 3.03 7.53 -14.13
C ALA A 301 2.09 6.33 -14.24
N THR A 302 1.95 5.76 -15.44
CA THR A 302 1.14 4.56 -15.68
C THR A 302 1.88 3.32 -15.17
N CYS A 303 1.25 2.56 -14.27
CA CYS A 303 1.83 1.32 -13.74
C CYS A 303 1.30 0.10 -14.49
N ASN A 304 2.13 -0.46 -15.35
CA ASN A 304 1.81 -1.67 -16.14
C ASN A 304 2.50 -2.92 -15.59
N SER A 305 3.45 -2.78 -14.67
CA SER A 305 4.26 -3.88 -14.16
C SER A 305 4.38 -3.84 -12.65
N VAL A 306 4.05 -4.96 -12.00
CA VAL A 306 4.30 -5.21 -10.58
C VAL A 306 5.29 -6.34 -10.44
N VAL A 307 6.35 -6.11 -9.69
CA VAL A 307 7.49 -7.02 -9.56
C VAL A 307 7.66 -7.45 -8.11
N TRP A 308 7.53 -8.75 -7.85
CA TRP A 308 7.88 -9.33 -6.56
C TRP A 308 9.40 -9.49 -6.45
N VAL A 309 9.99 -8.81 -5.49
CA VAL A 309 11.45 -8.74 -5.33
C VAL A 309 11.95 -9.73 -4.29
N LYS A 310 13.04 -10.40 -4.61
CA LYS A 310 13.81 -11.21 -3.68
C LYS A 310 15.30 -10.98 -3.90
N TYR A 311 15.96 -10.41 -2.90
CA TYR A 311 17.42 -10.27 -2.87
C TYR A 311 18.06 -11.41 -2.06
N GLY A 312 19.19 -11.92 -2.54
CA GLY A 312 20.01 -12.88 -1.81
C GLY A 312 21.35 -13.12 -2.50
N LYS A 313 22.44 -13.19 -1.73
CA LYS A 313 23.82 -13.31 -2.27
C LYS A 313 24.01 -14.51 -3.19
N GLU A 314 23.28 -15.60 -2.92
CA GLU A 314 23.37 -16.88 -3.66
C GLU A 314 22.28 -17.03 -4.73
N LEU A 315 21.48 -15.99 -4.99
CA LEU A 315 20.41 -16.06 -5.99
C LEU A 315 20.93 -15.77 -7.39
N ASP A 316 20.40 -16.49 -8.36
CA ASP A 316 20.55 -16.14 -9.77
C ASP A 316 19.84 -14.83 -10.09
N ASN A 317 20.42 -14.03 -10.99
CA ASN A 317 19.78 -12.81 -11.47
C ASN A 317 18.78 -13.17 -12.56
N LYS A 318 17.50 -13.19 -12.23
CA LYS A 318 16.42 -13.64 -13.09
C LYS A 318 15.17 -12.81 -12.91
N LEU A 319 14.56 -12.44 -14.04
CA LEU A 319 13.23 -11.82 -14.10
C LEU A 319 12.30 -12.80 -14.82
N GLU A 320 11.23 -13.21 -14.16
CA GLU A 320 10.26 -14.15 -14.69
C GLU A 320 8.85 -13.61 -14.59
N LYS A 321 8.06 -13.78 -15.64
CA LYS A 321 6.62 -13.48 -15.59
C LYS A 321 5.93 -14.54 -14.75
N ILE A 322 5.11 -14.10 -13.78
CA ILE A 322 4.32 -14.98 -12.91
C ILE A 322 2.83 -14.83 -13.23
N SER A 323 2.05 -15.82 -12.84
CA SER A 323 0.61 -15.74 -13.03
C SER A 323 -0.03 -14.69 -12.12
N THR A 324 -1.13 -14.09 -12.57
CA THR A 324 -1.89 -13.11 -11.79
C THR A 324 -2.32 -13.68 -10.43
N GLU A 325 -2.69 -14.95 -10.37
CA GLU A 325 -3.10 -15.65 -9.15
C GLU A 325 -1.96 -15.67 -8.12
N ASN A 326 -0.78 -16.11 -8.55
CA ASN A 326 0.39 -16.18 -7.67
C ASN A 326 0.82 -14.80 -7.19
N ALA A 327 0.73 -13.79 -8.07
CA ALA A 327 1.03 -12.41 -7.71
C ALA A 327 0.05 -11.87 -6.67
N LEU A 328 -1.26 -12.04 -6.88
CA LEU A 328 -2.29 -11.53 -5.98
C LEU A 328 -2.21 -12.15 -4.58
N GLN A 329 -1.87 -13.43 -4.46
CA GLN A 329 -1.68 -14.09 -3.16
C GLN A 329 -0.57 -13.42 -2.33
N LYS A 330 0.48 -12.93 -3.00
CA LYS A 330 1.61 -12.24 -2.37
C LYS A 330 1.35 -10.75 -2.11
N PHE A 331 0.58 -10.11 -2.97
CA PHE A 331 0.44 -8.66 -3.05
C PHE A 331 -0.76 -8.12 -2.25
N LEU A 332 -1.89 -8.86 -2.23
CA LEU A 332 -3.12 -8.42 -1.56
C LEU A 332 -3.01 -8.26 -0.04
N PRO A 333 -2.28 -9.10 0.71
CA PRO A 333 -2.22 -8.98 2.17
C PRO A 333 -1.70 -7.62 2.66
N ASP A 334 -0.82 -6.98 1.89
CA ASP A 334 -0.18 -5.72 2.24
C ASP A 334 -0.78 -4.52 1.47
N ALA A 335 -1.95 -4.70 0.86
CA ALA A 335 -2.64 -3.66 0.10
C ALA A 335 -3.80 -3.05 0.89
N TRP A 336 -3.85 -1.73 0.98
CA TRP A 336 -5.07 -1.04 1.36
C TRP A 336 -5.84 -0.68 0.09
N ILE A 337 -7.06 -1.19 -0.03
CA ILE A 337 -7.96 -0.90 -1.16
C ILE A 337 -9.23 -0.29 -0.58
N SER A 338 -9.63 0.85 -1.11
CA SER A 338 -10.79 1.59 -0.64
C SER A 338 -12.08 0.76 -0.73
N ASN A 339 -12.84 0.72 0.38
CA ASN A 339 -14.03 -0.12 0.52
C ASN A 339 -15.25 0.51 -0.16
N ASN A 340 -15.31 0.43 -1.49
CA ASN A 340 -16.52 0.75 -2.26
C ASN A 340 -16.51 0.08 -3.64
N ASP A 341 -17.69 -0.12 -4.21
CA ASP A 341 -17.91 -0.79 -5.51
C ASP A 341 -17.09 -0.17 -6.66
N ILE A 342 -16.97 1.16 -6.67
CA ILE A 342 -16.29 1.87 -7.77
C ILE A 342 -14.80 1.60 -7.72
N ASN A 343 -14.20 1.64 -6.54
CA ASN A 343 -12.78 1.37 -6.33
C ASN A 343 -12.45 -0.12 -6.54
N ALA A 344 -13.33 -1.02 -6.09
CA ALA A 344 -13.17 -2.44 -6.34
C ALA A 344 -13.19 -2.76 -7.85
N LYS A 345 -14.10 -2.16 -8.62
CA LYS A 345 -14.13 -2.27 -10.09
C LYS A 345 -12.85 -1.71 -10.74
N ALA A 346 -12.39 -0.55 -10.28
CA ALA A 346 -11.15 0.06 -10.76
C ALA A 346 -9.94 -0.85 -10.50
N PHE A 347 -9.84 -1.39 -9.28
CA PHE A 347 -8.77 -2.33 -8.91
C PHE A 347 -8.79 -3.60 -9.76
N MET A 348 -9.95 -4.23 -9.95
CA MET A 348 -10.08 -5.42 -10.81
C MET A 348 -9.69 -5.13 -12.26
N LYS A 349 -10.07 -3.95 -12.77
CA LYS A 349 -9.67 -3.50 -14.10
C LYS A 349 -8.17 -3.28 -14.20
N TRP A 350 -7.57 -2.62 -13.19
CA TRP A 350 -6.13 -2.40 -13.13
C TRP A 350 -5.37 -3.73 -13.08
N VAL A 351 -5.75 -4.67 -12.21
CA VAL A 351 -5.17 -6.03 -12.15
C VAL A 351 -5.22 -6.74 -13.50
N SER A 352 -6.34 -6.61 -14.21
CA SER A 352 -6.53 -7.29 -15.52
C SER A 352 -5.61 -6.75 -16.61
N ASN A 353 -5.07 -5.54 -16.44
CA ASN A 353 -4.19 -4.87 -17.39
C ASN A 353 -2.72 -4.81 -16.92
N THR A 354 -2.42 -5.36 -15.75
CA THR A 354 -1.09 -5.32 -15.13
C THR A 354 -0.35 -6.62 -15.40
N ASN A 355 0.92 -6.52 -15.77
CA ASN A 355 1.84 -7.65 -15.84
C ASN A 355 2.50 -7.88 -14.47
N PHE A 356 2.66 -9.13 -14.11
CA PHE A 356 3.28 -9.52 -12.85
C PHE A 356 4.55 -10.32 -13.08
N TYR A 357 5.60 -9.97 -12.33
CA TYR A 357 6.91 -10.59 -12.44
C TYR A 357 7.47 -10.96 -11.07
N GLU A 358 8.39 -11.91 -11.03
CA GLU A 358 9.28 -12.18 -9.91
C GLU A 358 10.71 -11.83 -10.33
N LEU A 359 11.38 -11.00 -9.55
CA LEU A 359 12.77 -10.61 -9.72
C LEU A 359 13.60 -11.19 -8.59
N LYS A 360 14.48 -12.12 -8.93
CA LYS A 360 15.55 -12.60 -8.04
C LYS A 360 16.85 -11.94 -8.46
N TYR A 361 17.62 -11.43 -7.51
CA TYR A 361 18.89 -10.82 -7.83
C TYR A 361 19.91 -10.90 -6.69
N SER A 362 21.19 -10.91 -7.08
CA SER A 362 22.35 -10.82 -6.21
C SER A 362 23.33 -9.74 -6.68
N ASN A 363 23.27 -9.37 -7.97
CA ASN A 363 24.22 -8.46 -8.61
C ASN A 363 23.52 -7.19 -9.12
N ASN A 364 23.95 -6.03 -8.61
CA ASN A 364 23.33 -4.73 -8.89
C ASN A 364 23.49 -4.29 -10.37
N LYS A 365 24.57 -4.67 -11.06
CA LYS A 365 24.76 -4.33 -12.47
C LYS A 365 23.77 -5.08 -13.36
N LYS A 366 23.58 -6.38 -13.09
CA LYS A 366 22.58 -7.19 -13.82
C LYS A 366 21.14 -6.75 -13.50
N LEU A 367 20.90 -6.29 -12.28
CA LEU A 367 19.61 -5.74 -11.87
C LEU A 367 19.12 -4.64 -12.81
N ILE A 368 20.00 -3.68 -13.15
CA ILE A 368 19.61 -2.52 -13.98
C ILE A 368 19.11 -2.98 -15.35
N SER A 369 19.85 -3.87 -16.02
CA SER A 369 19.44 -4.39 -17.34
C SER A 369 18.13 -5.18 -17.31
N LEU A 370 17.86 -5.93 -16.21
CA LEU A 370 16.60 -6.63 -16.02
C LEU A 370 15.43 -5.67 -15.83
N VAL A 371 15.65 -4.58 -15.09
CA VAL A 371 14.62 -3.55 -14.89
C VAL A 371 14.38 -2.73 -16.17
N ASP A 372 15.45 -2.39 -16.91
CA ASP A 372 15.31 -1.69 -18.21
C ASP A 372 14.43 -2.48 -19.20
N SER A 373 14.54 -3.80 -19.21
CA SER A 373 13.71 -4.63 -20.12
C SER A 373 12.21 -4.49 -19.88
N LEU A 374 11.79 -4.16 -18.65
CA LEU A 374 10.37 -3.95 -18.31
C LEU A 374 9.78 -2.63 -18.83
N PHE A 375 10.61 -1.71 -19.28
CA PHE A 375 10.18 -0.45 -19.89
C PHE A 375 10.13 -0.54 -21.43
N LEU A 376 10.60 -1.66 -22.01
CA LEU A 376 10.60 -1.90 -23.45
C LEU A 376 9.38 -2.70 -23.92
N ASP A 377 8.69 -3.38 -22.99
CA ASP A 377 7.45 -4.14 -23.20
C ASP A 377 6.21 -3.20 -23.10
#